data_7caa71ec79fb98a885d1a29c2fbc497d
#
_entry.id   7caa71ec79fb98a885d1a29c2fbc497d
#
_cell.length_a   1.000
_cell.length_b   1.000
_cell.length_c   1.000
_cell.angle_alpha   90.00
_cell.angle_beta   90.00
_cell.angle_gamma   90.00
#
_symmetry.space_group_name_H-M   'P 1'
#
loop_
_entity.id
_entity.type
_entity.pdbx_description
1 polymer ?
#
loop_
_entity_poly.entity_id
_entity_poly.type
_entity_poly.pdbx_seq_one_letter_code
_entity_poly.pdbx_strand_id
1 'polypeptide(L)'
;MSKLIVISDPFPRTLDLIFTKKKLRELKSKYKILTVSKTNPKKFYENNIHKASFIIGQPYLDKKILSKAKKLKAIINVESNFMDNMDYDYCFKRGIHVIATSPVFSKPVAEIALGMTLSLLRNIHNAHSDFINRTEKYGLESNLNASMLSEKKIGLLG
;
A
#
# COMPACT_ATOMS: atom_id res chain seq x y z
N MET A 1 2.87 -25.84 22.19
CA MET A 1 2.83 -25.75 20.70
C MET A 1 3.84 -24.70 20.23
N SER A 2 4.63 -25.00 19.21
CA SER A 2 5.55 -24.02 18.62
C SER A 2 4.77 -22.89 17.92
N LYS A 3 5.19 -21.63 18.13
CA LYS A 3 4.53 -20.49 17.48
C LYS A 3 4.69 -20.57 15.96
N LEU A 4 3.64 -20.22 15.22
CA LEU A 4 3.71 -20.03 13.78
C LEU A 4 4.68 -18.89 13.44
N ILE A 5 5.36 -19.02 12.29
CA ILE A 5 6.39 -18.06 11.87
C ILE A 5 5.80 -17.07 10.86
N VAL A 6 6.02 -15.79 11.14
CA VAL A 6 5.72 -14.67 10.24
C VAL A 6 7.03 -14.06 9.77
N ILE A 7 7.22 -13.98 8.46
CA ILE A 7 8.31 -13.17 7.87
C ILE A 7 7.80 -11.72 7.73
N SER A 8 8.58 -10.79 8.25
CA SER A 8 8.30 -9.36 8.17
C SER A 8 9.24 -8.68 7.18
N ASP A 9 8.66 -8.19 6.07
CA ASP A 9 9.34 -7.47 4.98
C ASP A 9 8.48 -6.30 4.46
N PRO A 10 8.07 -5.39 5.34
CA PRO A 10 7.11 -4.35 4.99
C PRO A 10 7.74 -3.12 4.32
N PHE A 11 9.00 -3.17 3.86
CA PHE A 11 9.66 -2.02 3.24
C PHE A 11 8.80 -1.40 2.12
N PRO A 12 8.71 -0.05 2.01
CA PRO A 12 9.44 0.98 2.80
C PRO A 12 8.88 1.25 4.20
N ARG A 13 7.79 0.61 4.59
CA ARG A 13 7.18 0.77 5.92
C ARG A 13 7.90 -0.06 6.99
N THR A 14 7.44 0.07 8.22
CA THR A 14 7.86 -0.77 9.35
C THR A 14 6.63 -1.36 10.04
N LEU A 15 6.80 -2.40 10.84
CA LEU A 15 5.67 -2.94 11.60
C LEU A 15 5.08 -1.92 12.59
N ASP A 16 5.90 -1.00 13.12
CA ASP A 16 5.45 0.05 14.04
C ASP A 16 4.61 1.13 13.34
N LEU A 17 4.78 1.33 12.03
CA LEU A 17 3.93 2.20 11.22
C LEU A 17 2.62 1.53 10.80
N ILE A 18 2.63 0.21 10.62
CA ILE A 18 1.47 -0.55 10.15
C ILE A 18 0.52 -0.88 11.31
N PHE A 19 1.07 -1.21 12.47
CA PHE A 19 0.30 -1.69 13.62
C PHE A 19 0.30 -0.68 14.76
N THR A 20 -0.83 -0.55 15.45
CA THR A 20 -0.84 0.11 16.76
C THR A 20 0.03 -0.66 17.75
N LYS A 21 0.56 0.01 18.76
CA LYS A 21 1.38 -0.62 19.84
C LYS A 21 0.70 -1.84 20.46
N LYS A 22 -0.63 -1.79 20.65
CA LYS A 22 -1.43 -2.90 21.19
C LYS A 22 -1.43 -4.09 20.23
N LYS A 23 -1.73 -3.86 18.95
CA LYS A 23 -1.79 -4.92 17.93
C LYS A 23 -0.42 -5.53 17.62
N LEU A 24 0.63 -4.72 17.63
CA LEU A 24 1.99 -5.24 17.45
C LEU A 24 2.42 -6.15 18.62
N ARG A 25 2.08 -5.80 19.85
CA ARG A 25 2.32 -6.67 21.01
C ARG A 25 1.54 -7.98 20.89
N GLU A 26 0.28 -7.92 20.47
CA GLU A 26 -0.56 -9.10 20.23
C GLU A 26 0.06 -10.00 19.14
N LEU A 27 0.52 -9.42 18.02
CA LEU A 27 1.20 -10.15 16.95
C LEU A 27 2.44 -10.89 17.48
N LYS A 28 3.32 -10.18 18.18
CA LYS A 28 4.57 -10.73 18.75
C LYS A 28 4.31 -11.79 19.84
N SER A 29 3.19 -11.70 20.56
CA SER A 29 2.84 -12.71 21.56
C SER A 29 2.40 -14.04 20.94
N LYS A 30 1.66 -13.99 19.80
CA LYS A 30 1.09 -15.16 19.13
C LYS A 30 2.04 -15.81 18.12
N TYR A 31 2.90 -15.01 17.48
CA TYR A 31 3.73 -15.45 16.36
C TYR A 31 5.22 -15.21 16.62
N LYS A 32 6.07 -16.03 16.01
CA LYS A 32 7.52 -15.76 15.91
C LYS A 32 7.78 -14.91 14.69
N ILE A 33 8.30 -13.70 14.88
CA ILE A 33 8.59 -12.77 13.77
C ILE A 33 10.03 -12.95 13.34
N LEU A 34 10.24 -13.14 12.04
CA LEU A 34 11.56 -13.12 11.38
C LEU A 34 11.61 -11.88 10.48
N THR A 35 12.46 -10.93 10.81
CA THR A 35 12.64 -9.72 9.99
C THR A 35 13.66 -9.98 8.90
N VAL A 36 13.34 -9.58 7.66
CA VAL A 36 14.20 -9.77 6.51
C VAL A 36 15.43 -8.86 6.61
N SER A 37 16.59 -9.42 6.28
CA SER A 37 17.83 -8.65 6.18
C SER A 37 17.81 -7.76 4.94
N LYS A 38 18.11 -6.46 5.11
CA LYS A 38 18.19 -5.51 3.99
C LYS A 38 19.37 -5.77 3.06
N THR A 39 20.43 -6.41 3.54
CA THR A 39 21.66 -6.66 2.78
C THR A 39 21.53 -7.79 1.77
N ASN A 40 20.76 -8.82 2.06
CA ASN A 40 20.55 -9.95 1.14
C ASN A 40 19.17 -10.59 1.33
N PRO A 41 18.09 -9.93 0.87
CA PRO A 41 16.74 -10.44 1.01
C PRO A 41 16.53 -11.82 0.35
N LYS A 42 17.09 -12.02 -0.84
CA LYS A 42 16.95 -13.27 -1.59
C LYS A 42 17.48 -14.47 -0.78
N LYS A 43 18.70 -14.37 -0.27
CA LYS A 43 19.31 -15.44 0.56
C LYS A 43 18.52 -15.68 1.85
N PHE A 44 17.96 -14.60 2.43
CA PHE A 44 17.10 -14.75 3.60
C PHE A 44 15.86 -15.60 3.28
N TYR A 45 15.17 -15.32 2.16
CA TYR A 45 14.00 -16.10 1.74
C TYR A 45 14.37 -17.54 1.40
N GLU A 46 15.43 -17.78 0.67
CA GLU A 46 15.91 -19.13 0.36
C GLU A 46 16.11 -20.00 1.60
N ASN A 47 16.59 -19.40 2.69
CA ASN A 47 16.89 -20.08 3.94
C ASN A 47 15.72 -20.20 4.93
N ASN A 48 14.68 -19.37 4.80
CA ASN A 48 13.66 -19.26 5.83
C ASN A 48 12.22 -19.48 5.34
N ILE A 49 11.94 -19.35 4.05
CA ILE A 49 10.57 -19.40 3.53
C ILE A 49 9.87 -20.74 3.83
N HIS A 50 10.61 -21.85 3.87
CA HIS A 50 10.05 -23.17 4.17
C HIS A 50 9.47 -23.28 5.59
N LYS A 51 9.85 -22.37 6.50
CA LYS A 51 9.36 -22.30 7.89
C LYS A 51 8.17 -21.37 8.03
N ALA A 52 8.01 -20.42 7.09
CA ALA A 52 7.02 -19.35 7.19
C ALA A 52 5.60 -19.86 7.00
N SER A 53 4.70 -19.39 7.86
CA SER A 53 3.26 -19.56 7.69
C SER A 53 2.61 -18.32 7.08
N PHE A 54 3.18 -17.15 7.32
CA PHE A 54 2.68 -15.87 6.80
C PHE A 54 3.85 -14.96 6.43
N ILE A 55 3.60 -14.05 5.47
CA ILE A 55 4.51 -12.96 5.12
C ILE A 55 3.73 -11.66 5.24
N ILE A 56 4.28 -10.65 5.91
CA ILE A 56 3.77 -9.28 5.93
C ILE A 56 4.76 -8.42 5.16
N GLY A 57 4.36 -7.97 4.00
CA GLY A 57 5.19 -7.23 3.07
C GLY A 57 4.94 -7.64 1.62
N GLN A 58 5.73 -7.10 0.71
CA GLN A 58 5.62 -7.38 -0.72
C GLN A 58 6.99 -7.69 -1.34
N PRO A 59 7.58 -8.79 -0.88
CA PRO A 59 8.88 -9.24 -1.36
C PRO A 59 8.82 -9.68 -2.81
N TYR A 60 9.99 -9.71 -3.46
CA TYR A 60 10.13 -10.40 -4.73
C TYR A 60 10.24 -11.91 -4.51
N LEU A 61 9.24 -12.66 -4.98
CA LEU A 61 9.13 -14.11 -4.78
C LEU A 61 8.85 -14.81 -6.12
N ASP A 62 9.90 -15.28 -6.75
CA ASP A 62 9.77 -16.12 -7.93
C ASP A 62 9.23 -17.52 -7.60
N LYS A 63 8.82 -18.26 -8.62
CA LYS A 63 8.34 -19.64 -8.49
C LYS A 63 9.33 -20.56 -7.78
N LYS A 64 10.65 -20.34 -7.97
CA LYS A 64 11.70 -21.15 -7.35
C LYS A 64 11.73 -20.95 -5.83
N ILE A 65 11.55 -19.74 -5.35
CA ILE A 65 11.46 -19.45 -3.92
C ILE A 65 10.11 -19.96 -3.38
N LEU A 66 9.00 -19.66 -4.05
CA LEU A 66 7.66 -20.09 -3.64
C LEU A 66 7.51 -21.61 -3.58
N SER A 67 8.20 -22.37 -4.43
CA SER A 67 8.16 -23.84 -4.40
C SER A 67 8.67 -24.44 -3.08
N LYS A 68 9.55 -23.72 -2.37
CA LYS A 68 10.07 -24.08 -1.05
C LYS A 68 9.10 -23.74 0.10
N ALA A 69 8.10 -22.89 -0.15
CA ALA A 69 7.19 -22.35 0.84
C ALA A 69 6.07 -23.34 1.24
N LYS A 70 6.43 -24.53 1.74
CA LYS A 70 5.48 -25.62 2.00
C LYS A 70 4.44 -25.34 3.08
N LYS A 71 4.71 -24.40 4.00
CA LYS A 71 3.84 -24.07 5.13
C LYS A 71 3.14 -22.70 4.96
N LEU A 72 3.46 -21.98 3.89
CA LEU A 72 2.95 -20.64 3.65
C LEU A 72 1.45 -20.68 3.34
N LYS A 73 0.67 -19.92 4.10
CA LYS A 73 -0.79 -19.81 3.98
C LYS A 73 -1.23 -18.49 3.36
N ALA A 74 -0.55 -17.40 3.73
CA ALA A 74 -0.90 -16.09 3.18
C ALA A 74 0.29 -15.14 3.11
N ILE A 75 0.23 -14.23 2.13
CA ILE A 75 1.08 -13.07 1.96
C ILE A 75 0.19 -11.84 2.06
N ILE A 76 0.52 -10.92 2.95
CA ILE A 76 -0.24 -9.70 3.22
C ILE A 76 0.56 -8.53 2.67
N ASN A 77 0.19 -8.06 1.47
CA ASN A 77 0.79 -6.88 0.87
C ASN A 77 0.44 -5.64 1.70
N VAL A 78 1.46 -4.87 2.07
CA VAL A 78 1.31 -3.65 2.87
C VAL A 78 1.02 -2.41 2.02
N GLU A 79 1.14 -2.53 0.70
CA GLU A 79 0.69 -1.55 -0.27
C GLU A 79 -0.63 -1.97 -0.92
N SER A 80 -1.27 -1.06 -1.64
CA SER A 80 -2.62 -1.29 -2.13
C SER A 80 -2.71 -2.18 -3.38
N ASN A 81 -1.63 -2.36 -4.12
CA ASN A 81 -1.67 -3.02 -5.43
C ASN A 81 -1.03 -4.39 -5.45
N PHE A 82 -1.46 -5.23 -6.38
CA PHE A 82 -0.69 -6.37 -6.83
C PHE A 82 0.38 -5.86 -7.80
N MET A 83 1.63 -5.91 -7.35
CA MET A 83 2.79 -5.47 -8.11
C MET A 83 3.41 -6.66 -8.84
N ASP A 84 4.24 -6.40 -9.85
CA ASP A 84 4.98 -7.47 -10.55
C ASP A 84 6.18 -7.94 -9.72
N ASN A 85 5.89 -8.48 -8.53
CA ASN A 85 6.88 -8.88 -7.54
C ASN A 85 6.80 -10.36 -7.13
N MET A 86 5.81 -11.10 -7.63
CA MET A 86 5.70 -12.53 -7.32
C MET A 86 4.87 -13.29 -8.38
N ASP A 87 5.03 -14.60 -8.41
CA ASP A 87 4.22 -15.50 -9.21
C ASP A 87 2.86 -15.72 -8.54
N TYR A 88 1.89 -14.85 -8.83
CA TYR A 88 0.52 -14.91 -8.27
C TYR A 88 -0.20 -16.18 -8.67
N ASP A 89 -0.09 -16.61 -9.93
CA ASP A 89 -0.73 -17.83 -10.42
C ASP A 89 -0.25 -19.05 -9.64
N TYR A 90 1.04 -19.11 -9.36
CA TYR A 90 1.60 -20.16 -8.53
C TYR A 90 1.05 -20.11 -7.11
N CYS A 91 0.96 -18.92 -6.51
CA CYS A 91 0.39 -18.75 -5.18
C CYS A 91 -1.05 -19.28 -5.13
N PHE A 92 -1.90 -18.84 -6.05
CA PHE A 92 -3.32 -19.21 -6.06
C PHE A 92 -3.53 -20.72 -6.33
N LYS A 93 -2.79 -21.30 -7.27
CA LYS A 93 -2.82 -22.74 -7.54
C LYS A 93 -2.39 -23.58 -6.33
N ARG A 94 -1.56 -23.03 -5.47
CA ARG A 94 -1.08 -23.69 -4.24
C ARG A 94 -1.94 -23.38 -3.01
N GLY A 95 -3.01 -22.61 -3.13
CA GLY A 95 -3.87 -22.20 -2.02
C GLY A 95 -3.20 -21.18 -1.09
N ILE A 96 -2.17 -20.44 -1.56
CA ILE A 96 -1.55 -19.36 -0.83
C ILE A 96 -2.37 -18.10 -1.09
N HIS A 97 -3.02 -17.57 -0.06
CA HIS A 97 -3.76 -16.33 -0.16
C HIS A 97 -2.81 -15.14 -0.31
N VAL A 98 -3.05 -14.28 -1.30
CA VAL A 98 -2.37 -12.99 -1.40
C VAL A 98 -3.40 -11.90 -1.16
N ILE A 99 -3.18 -11.10 -0.13
CA ILE A 99 -4.12 -10.09 0.36
C ILE A 99 -3.50 -8.72 0.16
N ALA A 100 -4.20 -7.82 -0.54
CA ALA A 100 -3.85 -6.41 -0.66
C ALA A 100 -4.57 -5.58 0.41
N THR A 101 -3.93 -4.50 0.86
CA THR A 101 -4.51 -3.59 1.86
C THR A 101 -5.26 -2.40 1.25
N SER A 102 -5.67 -2.49 -0.02
CA SER A 102 -6.39 -1.44 -0.76
C SER A 102 -7.53 -0.79 0.01
N PRO A 103 -8.39 -1.53 0.75
CA PRO A 103 -9.50 -0.91 1.49
C PRO A 103 -9.06 0.13 2.52
N VAL A 104 -7.84 0.03 3.06
CA VAL A 104 -7.29 0.99 4.03
C VAL A 104 -7.02 2.34 3.38
N PHE A 105 -6.68 2.36 2.09
CA PHE A 105 -6.33 3.56 1.33
C PHE A 105 -7.50 4.18 0.59
N SER A 106 -8.64 3.51 0.49
CA SER A 106 -9.77 3.95 -0.35
C SER A 106 -10.31 5.33 0.03
N LYS A 107 -10.52 5.58 1.32
CA LYS A 107 -11.02 6.88 1.80
C LYS A 107 -10.05 8.03 1.54
N PRO A 108 -8.78 7.99 2.04
CA PRO A 108 -7.86 9.10 1.80
C PRO A 108 -7.56 9.33 0.31
N VAL A 109 -7.56 8.29 -0.52
CA VAL A 109 -7.40 8.45 -1.97
C VAL A 109 -8.62 9.14 -2.59
N ALA A 110 -9.84 8.79 -2.18
CA ALA A 110 -11.06 9.46 -2.63
C ALA A 110 -11.08 10.93 -2.23
N GLU A 111 -10.66 11.27 -1.00
CA GLU A 111 -10.57 12.66 -0.54
C GLU A 111 -9.55 13.47 -1.35
N ILE A 112 -8.38 12.90 -1.65
CA ILE A 112 -7.38 13.55 -2.53
C ILE A 112 -7.96 13.76 -3.93
N ALA A 113 -8.60 12.75 -4.51
CA ALA A 113 -9.20 12.85 -5.84
C ALA A 113 -10.26 13.97 -5.90
N LEU A 114 -11.13 14.06 -4.89
CA LEU A 114 -12.11 15.15 -4.78
C LEU A 114 -11.42 16.50 -4.60
N GLY A 115 -10.43 16.60 -3.72
CA GLY A 115 -9.68 17.82 -3.49
C GLY A 115 -8.98 18.34 -4.75
N MET A 116 -8.34 17.45 -5.52
CA MET A 116 -7.71 17.79 -6.80
C MET A 116 -8.76 18.24 -7.83
N THR A 117 -9.90 17.55 -7.91
CA THR A 117 -11.01 17.92 -8.81
C THR A 117 -11.52 19.32 -8.48
N LEU A 118 -11.76 19.62 -7.21
CA LEU A 118 -12.20 20.96 -6.79
C LEU A 118 -11.12 22.01 -7.02
N SER A 119 -9.85 21.69 -6.77
CA SER A 119 -8.73 22.60 -7.03
C SER A 119 -8.65 22.99 -8.50
N LEU A 120 -8.80 22.03 -9.40
CA LEU A 120 -8.82 22.29 -10.84
C LEU A 120 -10.04 23.09 -11.26
N LEU A 121 -11.25 22.66 -10.87
CA LEU A 121 -12.49 23.32 -11.28
C LEU A 121 -12.62 24.73 -10.72
N ARG A 122 -12.18 24.99 -9.50
CA ARG A 122 -12.26 26.29 -8.84
C ARG A 122 -11.00 27.15 -8.99
N ASN A 123 -10.02 26.65 -9.77
CA ASN A 123 -8.75 27.36 -10.01
C ASN A 123 -7.98 27.71 -8.72
N ILE A 124 -8.11 26.86 -7.67
CA ILE A 124 -7.55 27.14 -6.34
C ILE A 124 -6.02 27.22 -6.36
N HIS A 125 -5.37 26.36 -7.12
CA HIS A 125 -3.91 26.30 -7.21
C HIS A 125 -3.31 27.57 -7.84
N ASN A 126 -3.93 28.13 -8.89
CA ASN A 126 -3.48 29.41 -9.46
C ASN A 126 -3.81 30.57 -8.54
N ALA A 127 -5.01 30.61 -7.95
CA ALA A 127 -5.38 31.66 -6.98
C ALA A 127 -4.41 31.67 -5.77
N HIS A 128 -3.97 30.50 -5.29
CA HIS A 128 -2.95 30.42 -4.25
C HIS A 128 -1.62 31.00 -4.73
N SER A 129 -1.17 30.65 -5.92
CA SER A 129 0.08 31.18 -6.50
C SER A 129 0.02 32.70 -6.68
N ASP A 130 -1.10 33.22 -7.19
CA ASP A 130 -1.30 34.65 -7.36
C ASP A 130 -1.24 35.38 -6.01
N PHE A 131 -1.89 34.82 -4.99
CA PHE A 131 -1.86 35.40 -3.64
C PHE A 131 -0.43 35.46 -3.06
N ILE A 132 0.36 34.37 -3.19
CA ILE A 132 1.76 34.37 -2.74
C ILE A 132 2.60 35.40 -3.47
N ASN A 133 2.35 35.57 -4.78
CA ASN A 133 3.07 36.56 -5.62
C ASN A 133 2.52 37.97 -5.54
N ARG A 134 1.45 38.22 -4.76
CA ARG A 134 0.76 39.53 -4.65
C ARG A 134 0.23 40.01 -6.00
N THR A 135 -0.28 39.10 -6.82
CA THR A 135 -0.86 39.35 -8.14
C THR A 135 -2.30 38.86 -8.19
N GLU A 136 -2.91 38.67 -7.01
CA GLU A 136 -4.28 38.18 -6.90
C GLU A 136 -5.29 39.10 -7.56
N LYS A 137 -6.30 38.48 -8.17
CA LYS A 137 -7.41 39.15 -8.83
C LYS A 137 -8.69 38.91 -8.06
N TYR A 138 -9.61 39.86 -8.12
CA TYR A 138 -10.87 39.79 -7.39
C TYR A 138 -12.07 39.86 -8.33
N GLY A 139 -13.21 39.41 -7.84
CA GLY A 139 -14.50 39.53 -8.54
C GLY A 139 -14.57 38.64 -9.79
N LEU A 140 -15.09 39.22 -10.87
CA LEU A 140 -15.32 38.50 -12.14
C LEU A 140 -14.02 37.94 -12.71
N GLU A 141 -12.96 38.74 -12.71
CA GLU A 141 -11.68 38.38 -13.33
C GLU A 141 -11.04 37.13 -12.69
N SER A 142 -11.15 36.97 -11.37
CA SER A 142 -10.64 35.80 -10.66
C SER A 142 -11.43 34.51 -10.95
N ASN A 143 -12.68 34.66 -11.42
CA ASN A 143 -13.59 33.54 -11.63
C ASN A 143 -13.80 33.13 -13.09
N LEU A 144 -13.15 33.81 -14.05
CA LEU A 144 -13.31 33.54 -15.49
C LEU A 144 -13.02 32.08 -15.87
N ASN A 145 -12.07 31.48 -15.22
CA ASN A 145 -11.64 30.08 -15.47
C ASN A 145 -12.18 29.08 -14.42
N ALA A 146 -13.10 29.52 -13.56
CA ALA A 146 -13.67 28.66 -12.53
C ALA A 146 -15.03 28.08 -12.96
N SER A 147 -15.28 26.84 -12.60
CA SER A 147 -16.59 26.19 -12.81
C SER A 147 -16.99 25.38 -11.57
N MET A 148 -18.29 25.13 -11.42
CA MET A 148 -18.82 24.32 -10.33
C MET A 148 -18.65 22.82 -10.65
N LEU A 149 -18.52 22.00 -9.61
CA LEU A 149 -18.52 20.55 -9.75
C LEU A 149 -19.93 20.01 -10.01
N SER A 150 -20.97 20.68 -9.47
CA SER A 150 -22.35 20.29 -9.70
C SER A 150 -22.65 20.19 -11.20
N GLU A 151 -23.44 19.20 -11.59
CA GLU A 151 -23.85 18.92 -12.97
C GLU A 151 -22.70 18.52 -13.93
N LYS A 152 -21.50 18.30 -13.43
CA LYS A 152 -20.39 17.81 -14.25
C LYS A 152 -20.44 16.29 -14.34
N LYS A 153 -20.07 15.78 -15.51
CA LYS A 153 -19.82 14.35 -15.72
C LYS A 153 -18.34 14.07 -15.44
N ILE A 154 -18.08 13.10 -14.59
CA ILE A 154 -16.71 12.69 -14.22
C ILE A 154 -16.52 11.25 -14.69
N GLY A 155 -15.44 11.01 -15.44
CA GLY A 155 -14.95 9.68 -15.77
C GLY A 155 -13.85 9.28 -14.77
N LEU A 156 -13.91 8.05 -14.27
CA LEU A 156 -12.85 7.46 -13.46
C LEU A 156 -12.17 6.36 -14.29
N LEU A 157 -10.85 6.42 -14.36
CA LEU A 157 -10.02 5.37 -14.96
C LEU A 157 -9.13 4.78 -13.87
N GLY A 158 -9.24 3.44 -13.65
CA GLY A 158 -8.48 2.73 -12.62
C GLY A 158 -8.24 1.28 -12.98
#